data_fa1ef72e9ea9bbbf0a841f57e24318ba
#
_entry.id   fa1ef72e9ea9bbbf0a841f57e24318ba
#
_cell.length_a   1.000
_cell.length_b   1.000
_cell.length_c   1.000
_cell.angle_alpha   90.00
_cell.angle_beta   90.00
_cell.angle_gamma   90.00
#
_symmetry.space_group_name_H-M   'P 1'
#
loop_
_entity.id
_entity.type
_entity.pdbx_description
1 polymer ?
#
loop_
_entity_poly.entity_id
_entity_poly.type
_entity_poly.pdbx_seq_one_letter_code
_entity_poly.pdbx_strand_id
1 'polypeptide(L)'
;KVTTFQAQWLCTLRQDQEIAAAAALKDTLGSAMTSRLGIEGSANGTVFCQAMGVTDLSAVVDIEPKILKLRRNKDPDEVDMIRHAIGGTEAMYAKAREIIEPCITELRVFNELQATAVDAIGEPLTGTGNDYQSNSPGGPPRDRAAKDGELFVLDLGPAYRGYYADNCRTFAVNGEPTDEQLKARELIVSVLNHVVTTVKPGISCAALFAEAKAMLDEYEPDSFCHHLGHGIGLFPHETPHLNSSWDDTFQEGDVFTAEPGLYTETLRAGIRIEENYLVTPNGVEQLTRFSTEL
;
A
#
# COMPACT_ATOMS: atom_id res chain seq x y z
N LYS A 1 -13.30 -30.25 -7.37
CA LYS A 1 -12.91 -31.29 -6.42
C LYS A 1 -11.96 -30.66 -5.41
N VAL A 2 -12.28 -30.77 -4.12
CA VAL A 2 -11.39 -30.31 -3.02
C VAL A 2 -10.55 -31.49 -2.57
N THR A 3 -9.24 -31.29 -2.48
CA THR A 3 -8.29 -32.25 -1.89
C THR A 3 -7.69 -31.60 -0.65
N THR A 4 -7.65 -32.33 0.44
CA THR A 4 -7.09 -31.85 1.71
C THR A 4 -5.85 -32.68 2.09
N PHE A 5 -4.97 -32.10 2.87
CA PHE A 5 -3.89 -32.82 3.54
C PHE A 5 -4.05 -32.71 5.05
N GLN A 6 -3.47 -33.67 5.78
CA GLN A 6 -3.48 -33.63 7.23
C GLN A 6 -2.34 -32.76 7.74
N ALA A 7 -2.67 -31.71 8.48
CA ALA A 7 -1.67 -30.85 9.09
C ALA A 7 -0.88 -31.60 10.18
N GLN A 8 0.40 -31.28 10.31
CA GLN A 8 1.29 -31.86 11.32
C GLN A 8 1.14 -31.08 12.64
N TRP A 9 0.10 -31.37 13.41
CA TRP A 9 -0.25 -30.63 14.63
C TRP A 9 0.84 -30.63 15.72
N LEU A 10 1.69 -31.67 15.75
CA LEU A 10 2.80 -31.76 16.70
C LEU A 10 4.09 -31.10 16.18
N CYS A 11 4.12 -30.70 14.92
CA CYS A 11 5.24 -30.04 14.28
C CYS A 11 4.95 -28.56 14.06
N THR A 12 5.80 -27.70 14.61
CA THR A 12 5.72 -26.23 14.42
C THR A 12 6.54 -25.74 13.24
N LEU A 13 7.29 -26.62 12.57
CA LEU A 13 8.11 -26.29 11.40
C LEU A 13 7.23 -26.13 10.17
N ARG A 14 7.19 -24.94 9.62
CA ARG A 14 6.35 -24.59 8.46
C ARG A 14 6.67 -25.39 7.20
N GLN A 15 7.93 -25.76 7.00
CA GLN A 15 8.35 -26.58 5.85
C GLN A 15 7.68 -27.94 5.82
N ASP A 16 7.40 -28.56 6.97
CA ASP A 16 6.71 -29.84 7.02
C ASP A 16 5.26 -29.72 6.53
N GLN A 17 4.59 -28.60 6.78
CA GLN A 17 3.25 -28.32 6.27
C GLN A 17 3.26 -28.12 4.76
N GLU A 18 4.23 -27.38 4.25
CA GLU A 18 4.41 -27.15 2.81
C GLU A 18 4.73 -28.45 2.07
N ILE A 19 5.59 -29.29 2.63
CA ILE A 19 5.92 -30.62 2.09
C ILE A 19 4.67 -31.52 2.07
N ALA A 20 3.87 -31.53 3.14
CA ALA A 20 2.64 -32.30 3.21
C ALA A 20 1.61 -31.80 2.17
N ALA A 21 1.47 -30.49 1.99
CA ALA A 21 0.62 -29.91 0.97
C ALA A 21 1.10 -30.28 -0.45
N ALA A 22 2.40 -30.17 -0.70
CA ALA A 22 3.01 -30.53 -1.97
C ALA A 22 2.85 -32.02 -2.31
N ALA A 23 2.95 -32.91 -1.31
CA ALA A 23 2.69 -34.34 -1.49
C ALA A 23 1.24 -34.61 -1.89
N ALA A 24 0.26 -33.99 -1.21
CA ALA A 24 -1.15 -34.11 -1.55
C ALA A 24 -1.46 -33.56 -2.95
N LEU A 25 -0.79 -32.47 -3.35
CA LEU A 25 -0.88 -31.91 -4.69
C LEU A 25 -0.31 -32.88 -5.75
N LYS A 26 0.87 -33.44 -5.49
CA LYS A 26 1.50 -34.45 -6.35
C LYS A 26 0.58 -35.66 -6.61
N ASP A 27 0.00 -36.19 -5.54
CA ASP A 27 -0.94 -37.33 -5.66
C ASP A 27 -2.20 -36.95 -6.44
N THR A 28 -2.66 -35.70 -6.29
CA THR A 28 -3.84 -35.21 -7.03
C THR A 28 -3.56 -35.01 -8.51
N LEU A 29 -2.39 -34.48 -8.86
CA LEU A 29 -1.98 -34.21 -10.23
C LEU A 29 -1.61 -35.48 -10.98
N GLY A 30 -1.03 -36.49 -10.31
CA GLY A 30 -0.69 -37.76 -10.90
C GLY A 30 0.13 -37.64 -12.20
N SER A 31 -0.37 -38.21 -13.29
CA SER A 31 0.29 -38.14 -14.60
C SER A 31 0.33 -36.72 -15.22
N ALA A 32 -0.48 -35.78 -14.77
CA ALA A 32 -0.42 -34.39 -15.24
C ALA A 32 0.91 -33.70 -14.88
N MET A 33 1.66 -34.25 -13.93
CA MET A 33 3.00 -33.82 -13.57
C MET A 33 4.05 -33.91 -14.68
N THR A 34 3.79 -34.68 -15.74
CA THR A 34 4.68 -34.79 -16.91
C THR A 34 4.49 -33.67 -17.92
N SER A 35 3.50 -32.81 -17.71
CA SER A 35 3.21 -31.64 -18.53
C SER A 35 3.93 -30.38 -17.99
N ARG A 36 3.81 -29.28 -18.73
CA ARG A 36 4.30 -27.98 -18.26
C ARG A 36 3.56 -27.58 -16.98
N LEU A 37 4.31 -27.20 -15.95
CA LEU A 37 3.81 -26.82 -14.65
C LEU A 37 3.92 -25.29 -14.46
N GLY A 38 2.79 -24.62 -14.22
CA GLY A 38 2.78 -23.21 -13.84
C GLY A 38 2.87 -23.06 -12.32
N ILE A 39 3.80 -22.23 -11.84
CA ILE A 39 3.98 -21.92 -10.41
C ILE A 39 4.15 -20.43 -10.21
N GLU A 40 3.85 -19.96 -9.00
CA GLU A 40 4.25 -18.63 -8.55
C GLU A 40 5.71 -18.70 -8.07
N GLY A 41 6.62 -18.03 -8.81
CA GLY A 41 8.06 -18.18 -8.61
C GLY A 41 8.57 -17.61 -7.29
N SER A 42 8.01 -16.51 -6.81
CA SER A 42 8.44 -15.84 -5.56
C SER A 42 7.90 -16.51 -4.29
N ALA A 43 6.73 -17.17 -4.38
CA ALA A 43 6.15 -17.89 -3.25
C ALA A 43 6.66 -19.32 -3.29
N ASN A 44 7.13 -19.94 -2.30
CA ASN A 44 7.46 -21.36 -2.06
C ASN A 44 7.79 -22.25 -3.28
N GLY A 45 8.00 -21.69 -4.47
CA GLY A 45 8.12 -22.43 -5.74
C GLY A 45 9.24 -23.46 -5.71
N THR A 46 10.38 -23.18 -5.07
CA THR A 46 11.51 -24.10 -4.96
C THR A 46 11.15 -25.30 -4.07
N VAL A 47 10.51 -25.06 -2.94
CA VAL A 47 10.09 -26.12 -2.00
C VAL A 47 9.06 -27.02 -2.64
N PHE A 48 8.07 -26.46 -3.34
CA PHE A 48 7.06 -27.21 -4.08
C PHE A 48 7.69 -28.05 -5.20
N CYS A 49 8.54 -27.48 -6.03
CA CYS A 49 9.24 -28.22 -7.10
C CYS A 49 10.05 -29.39 -6.51
N GLN A 50 10.78 -29.17 -5.45
CA GLN A 50 11.58 -30.19 -4.79
C GLN A 50 10.71 -31.30 -4.19
N ALA A 51 9.68 -30.97 -3.44
CA ALA A 51 8.76 -31.92 -2.81
C ALA A 51 7.98 -32.73 -3.84
N MET A 52 7.61 -32.12 -4.97
CA MET A 52 6.95 -32.80 -6.09
C MET A 52 7.90 -33.63 -6.94
N GLY A 53 9.22 -33.53 -6.73
CA GLY A 53 10.21 -34.27 -7.49
C GLY A 53 10.40 -33.75 -8.91
N VAL A 54 10.19 -32.45 -9.13
CA VAL A 54 10.47 -31.79 -10.42
C VAL A 54 11.98 -31.68 -10.57
N THR A 55 12.54 -32.42 -11.52
CA THR A 55 14.00 -32.44 -11.81
C THR A 55 14.36 -31.62 -13.04
N ASP A 56 13.40 -31.37 -13.92
CA ASP A 56 13.57 -30.55 -15.13
C ASP A 56 12.84 -29.22 -14.97
N LEU A 57 13.59 -28.20 -14.62
CA LEU A 57 13.04 -26.82 -14.46
C LEU A 57 12.63 -26.21 -15.80
N SER A 58 13.03 -26.77 -16.96
CA SER A 58 12.57 -26.25 -18.25
C SER A 58 11.07 -26.50 -18.49
N ALA A 59 10.48 -27.46 -17.76
CA ALA A 59 9.05 -27.73 -17.77
C ALA A 59 8.26 -26.78 -16.83
N VAL A 60 8.95 -25.99 -16.00
CA VAL A 60 8.33 -25.05 -15.05
C VAL A 60 8.19 -23.69 -15.73
N VAL A 61 7.02 -23.09 -15.59
CA VAL A 61 6.70 -21.75 -16.08
C VAL A 61 6.30 -20.88 -14.92
N ASP A 62 6.97 -19.76 -14.74
CA ASP A 62 6.52 -18.75 -13.79
C ASP A 62 5.21 -18.11 -14.30
N ILE A 63 4.14 -18.28 -13.52
CA ILE A 63 2.81 -17.71 -13.82
C ILE A 63 2.49 -16.49 -12.95
N GLU A 64 3.36 -16.12 -12.02
CA GLU A 64 3.17 -15.00 -11.12
C GLU A 64 2.84 -13.70 -11.86
N PRO A 65 3.55 -13.31 -12.95
CA PRO A 65 3.19 -12.10 -13.69
C PRO A 65 1.75 -12.12 -14.26
N LYS A 66 1.24 -13.32 -14.58
CA LYS A 66 -0.15 -13.46 -15.05
C LYS A 66 -1.15 -13.33 -13.91
N ILE A 67 -0.83 -13.89 -12.75
CA ILE A 67 -1.66 -13.79 -11.55
C ILE A 67 -1.72 -12.34 -11.09
N LEU A 68 -0.59 -11.64 -11.02
CA LEU A 68 -0.53 -10.21 -10.69
C LEU A 68 -1.37 -9.38 -11.66
N LYS A 69 -1.34 -9.71 -12.95
CA LYS A 69 -2.19 -9.04 -13.95
C LYS A 69 -3.69 -9.32 -13.73
N LEU A 70 -4.08 -10.53 -13.33
CA LEU A 70 -5.47 -10.86 -13.00
C LEU A 70 -5.95 -10.11 -11.76
N ARG A 71 -5.10 -9.99 -10.74
CA ARG A 71 -5.37 -9.28 -9.49
C ARG A 71 -5.49 -7.77 -9.65
N ARG A 72 -5.00 -7.23 -10.76
CA ARG A 72 -5.05 -5.80 -11.06
C ARG A 72 -6.49 -5.29 -11.20
N ASN A 73 -7.34 -6.02 -11.89
CA ASN A 73 -8.75 -5.67 -12.07
C ASN A 73 -9.56 -6.23 -10.90
N LYS A 74 -9.94 -5.35 -9.96
CA LYS A 74 -10.68 -5.72 -8.76
C LYS A 74 -12.16 -5.92 -9.06
N ASP A 75 -12.69 -7.03 -8.59
CA ASP A 75 -14.15 -7.26 -8.57
C ASP A 75 -14.82 -6.33 -7.52
N PRO A 76 -16.12 -6.08 -7.62
CA PRO A 76 -16.81 -5.17 -6.68
C PRO A 76 -16.68 -5.56 -5.21
N ASP A 77 -16.65 -6.84 -4.88
CA ASP A 77 -16.47 -7.33 -3.52
C ASP A 77 -15.02 -7.13 -3.01
N GLU A 78 -14.02 -7.17 -3.88
CA GLU A 78 -12.65 -6.80 -3.53
C GLU A 78 -12.53 -5.30 -3.22
N VAL A 79 -13.19 -4.45 -4.03
CA VAL A 79 -13.28 -3.01 -3.77
C VAL A 79 -13.97 -2.73 -2.43
N ASP A 80 -14.99 -3.48 -2.08
CA ASP A 80 -15.67 -3.35 -0.78
C ASP A 80 -14.76 -3.73 0.40
N MET A 81 -13.88 -4.72 0.25
CA MET A 81 -12.86 -5.04 1.26
C MET A 81 -11.87 -3.87 1.45
N ILE A 82 -11.41 -3.27 0.34
CA ILE A 82 -10.53 -2.09 0.38
C ILE A 82 -11.25 -0.90 1.04
N ARG A 83 -12.51 -0.64 0.70
CA ARG A 83 -13.32 0.42 1.36
C ARG A 83 -13.46 0.18 2.86
N HIS A 84 -13.59 -1.08 3.28
CA HIS A 84 -13.65 -1.41 4.70
C HIS A 84 -12.33 -1.11 5.40
N ALA A 85 -11.18 -1.44 4.79
CA ALA A 85 -9.86 -1.07 5.28
C ALA A 85 -9.67 0.45 5.36
N ILE A 86 -10.13 1.20 4.34
CA ILE A 86 -10.15 2.67 4.32
C ILE A 86 -10.95 3.25 5.50
N GLY A 87 -12.09 2.63 5.86
CA GLY A 87 -12.84 3.02 7.06
C GLY A 87 -12.03 2.89 8.35
N GLY A 88 -11.17 1.87 8.44
CA GLY A 88 -10.19 1.75 9.52
C GLY A 88 -9.18 2.90 9.54
N THR A 89 -8.65 3.28 8.37
CA THR A 89 -7.73 4.42 8.24
C THR A 89 -8.39 5.74 8.63
N GLU A 90 -9.65 5.96 8.25
CA GLU A 90 -10.41 7.15 8.64
C GLU A 90 -10.51 7.27 10.17
N ALA A 91 -10.83 6.19 10.86
CA ALA A 91 -10.86 6.16 12.32
C ALA A 91 -9.48 6.45 12.92
N MET A 92 -8.39 5.88 12.34
CA MET A 92 -7.03 6.17 12.78
C MET A 92 -6.69 7.65 12.65
N TYR A 93 -7.00 8.32 11.54
CA TYR A 93 -6.73 9.75 11.38
C TYR A 93 -7.57 10.63 12.30
N ALA A 94 -8.83 10.28 12.53
CA ALA A 94 -9.65 10.96 13.53
C ALA A 94 -8.99 10.88 14.92
N LYS A 95 -8.50 9.69 15.29
CA LYS A 95 -7.76 9.48 16.54
C LYS A 95 -6.44 10.22 16.58
N ALA A 96 -5.67 10.22 15.49
CA ALA A 96 -4.41 10.95 15.38
C ALA A 96 -4.59 12.44 15.68
N ARG A 97 -5.64 13.04 15.13
CA ARG A 97 -5.98 14.44 15.33
C ARG A 97 -6.35 14.79 16.78
N GLU A 98 -6.86 13.83 17.54
CA GLU A 98 -7.14 13.97 18.97
C GLU A 98 -5.89 13.91 19.86
N ILE A 99 -4.91 13.07 19.49
CA ILE A 99 -3.82 12.69 20.40
C ILE A 99 -2.46 13.30 20.05
N ILE A 100 -2.27 13.77 18.80
CA ILE A 100 -0.98 14.35 18.39
C ILE A 100 -0.84 15.73 19.01
N GLU A 101 0.04 15.80 20.02
CA GLU A 101 0.40 17.02 20.75
C GLU A 101 1.89 16.98 21.14
N PRO A 102 2.48 18.10 21.53
CA PRO A 102 3.86 18.11 22.04
C PRO A 102 4.03 17.15 23.22
N CYS A 103 5.15 16.42 23.21
CA CYS A 103 5.55 15.40 24.18
C CYS A 103 4.90 14.00 23.99
N ILE A 104 3.96 13.80 23.06
CA ILE A 104 3.52 12.43 22.74
C ILE A 104 4.65 11.66 22.06
N THR A 105 4.82 10.39 22.40
CA THR A 105 5.82 9.53 21.73
C THR A 105 5.26 8.89 20.47
N GLU A 106 6.11 8.68 19.45
CA GLU A 106 5.74 7.98 18.22
C GLU A 106 5.19 6.58 18.51
N LEU A 107 5.79 5.84 19.46
CA LEU A 107 5.27 4.54 19.92
C LEU A 107 3.88 4.64 20.56
N ARG A 108 3.58 5.73 21.27
CA ARG A 108 2.23 5.93 21.84
C ARG A 108 1.21 6.16 20.74
N VAL A 109 1.54 7.00 19.76
CA VAL A 109 0.68 7.22 18.59
C VAL A 109 0.43 5.91 17.87
N PHE A 110 1.49 5.14 17.56
CA PHE A 110 1.36 3.84 16.92
C PHE A 110 0.38 2.92 17.68
N ASN A 111 0.56 2.74 18.99
CA ASN A 111 -0.29 1.85 19.79
C ASN A 111 -1.77 2.28 19.78
N GLU A 112 -2.05 3.57 19.94
CA GLU A 112 -3.41 4.09 19.93
C GLU A 112 -4.07 3.91 18.56
N LEU A 113 -3.33 4.17 17.47
CA LEU A 113 -3.87 4.05 16.13
C LEU A 113 -4.12 2.58 15.76
N GLN A 114 -3.23 1.64 16.14
CA GLN A 114 -3.45 0.22 15.93
C GLN A 114 -4.71 -0.27 16.67
N ALA A 115 -4.89 0.11 17.93
CA ALA A 115 -6.09 -0.24 18.68
C ALA A 115 -7.36 0.32 18.02
N THR A 116 -7.31 1.59 17.61
CA THR A 116 -8.44 2.24 16.93
C THR A 116 -8.81 1.55 15.61
N ALA A 117 -7.80 1.14 14.82
CA ALA A 117 -8.06 0.41 13.57
C ALA A 117 -8.73 -0.94 13.83
N VAL A 118 -8.27 -1.70 14.82
CA VAL A 118 -8.87 -2.99 15.20
C VAL A 118 -10.31 -2.81 15.65
N ASP A 119 -10.60 -1.80 16.47
CA ASP A 119 -11.96 -1.50 16.94
C ASP A 119 -12.89 -1.08 15.78
N ALA A 120 -12.40 -0.26 14.85
CA ALA A 120 -13.18 0.22 13.71
C ALA A 120 -13.43 -0.89 12.66
N ILE A 121 -12.44 -1.72 12.40
CA ILE A 121 -12.54 -2.84 11.45
C ILE A 121 -13.32 -4.01 12.05
N GLY A 122 -13.28 -4.19 13.37
CA GLY A 122 -13.96 -5.27 14.08
C GLY A 122 -13.28 -6.64 14.00
N GLU A 123 -12.07 -6.71 13.43
CA GLU A 123 -11.24 -7.92 13.30
C GLU A 123 -9.75 -7.55 13.50
N PRO A 124 -8.88 -8.52 13.85
CA PRO A 124 -7.45 -8.30 13.81
C PRO A 124 -6.98 -7.89 12.41
N LEU A 125 -6.09 -6.90 12.34
CA LEU A 125 -5.52 -6.46 11.08
C LEU A 125 -4.65 -7.57 10.47
N THR A 126 -4.68 -7.71 9.15
CA THR A 126 -3.80 -8.62 8.40
C THR A 126 -2.56 -7.93 7.83
N GLY A 127 -2.50 -6.62 7.95
CA GLY A 127 -1.38 -5.76 7.60
C GLY A 127 -1.54 -4.37 8.21
N THR A 128 -0.49 -3.56 8.18
CA THR A 128 -0.46 -2.21 8.75
C THR A 128 0.49 -1.34 7.94
N GLY A 129 0.29 -0.02 7.95
CA GLY A 129 1.23 0.95 7.40
C GLY A 129 2.53 1.03 8.21
N ASN A 130 3.51 1.74 7.69
CA ASN A 130 4.89 1.71 8.17
C ASN A 130 5.45 3.07 8.60
N ASP A 131 4.79 4.20 8.34
CA ASP A 131 5.33 5.51 8.71
C ASP A 131 4.59 6.12 9.90
N TYR A 132 5.34 6.32 10.99
CA TYR A 132 4.84 6.85 12.28
C TYR A 132 5.88 7.76 12.90
N GLN A 133 6.43 8.73 12.14
CA GLN A 133 7.52 9.56 12.66
C GLN A 133 7.21 11.05 12.64
N SER A 134 7.66 11.73 13.68
CA SER A 134 7.72 13.19 13.75
C SER A 134 9.11 13.70 13.39
N ASN A 135 9.18 14.86 12.72
CA ASN A 135 10.43 15.48 12.24
C ASN A 135 11.29 14.51 11.41
N SER A 136 10.63 13.78 10.51
CA SER A 136 11.22 12.80 9.60
C SER A 136 10.29 12.58 8.42
N PRO A 137 10.78 12.30 7.21
CA PRO A 137 9.94 12.04 6.03
C PRO A 137 9.12 10.75 6.11
N GLY A 138 9.42 9.87 7.05
CA GLY A 138 8.73 8.59 7.27
C GLY A 138 9.58 7.61 8.07
N GLY A 139 9.02 6.41 8.31
CA GLY A 139 9.69 5.30 8.98
C GLY A 139 8.91 4.76 10.18
N PRO A 140 9.33 3.60 10.72
CA PRO A 140 8.66 2.96 11.84
C PRO A 140 8.76 3.80 13.11
N PRO A 141 7.79 3.65 14.06
CA PRO A 141 7.76 4.47 15.27
C PRO A 141 8.98 4.27 16.14
N ARG A 142 9.52 5.36 16.65
CA ARG A 142 10.69 5.40 17.55
C ARG A 142 10.24 5.71 18.99
N ASP A 143 11.09 5.39 19.96
CA ASP A 143 10.96 5.90 21.31
C ASP A 143 11.43 7.37 21.37
N ARG A 144 10.64 8.26 20.75
CA ARG A 144 10.92 9.67 20.60
C ARG A 144 9.63 10.47 20.83
N ALA A 145 9.74 11.49 21.64
CA ALA A 145 8.65 12.44 21.85
C ALA A 145 8.63 13.50 20.74
N ALA A 146 7.45 13.74 20.18
CA ALA A 146 7.22 14.84 19.25
C ALA A 146 7.37 16.20 19.94
N LYS A 147 7.89 17.19 19.22
CA LYS A 147 8.14 18.54 19.76
C LYS A 147 7.24 19.55 19.10
N ASP A 148 7.02 20.65 19.82
CA ASP A 148 6.32 21.81 19.32
C ASP A 148 6.89 22.30 17.98
N GLY A 149 6.02 22.63 17.03
CA GLY A 149 6.37 23.09 15.69
C GLY A 149 6.96 22.02 14.75
N GLU A 150 6.97 20.74 15.13
CA GLU A 150 7.31 19.63 14.22
C GLU A 150 6.10 19.21 13.41
N LEU A 151 6.37 18.52 12.30
CA LEU A 151 5.36 17.78 11.54
C LEU A 151 5.45 16.29 11.89
N PHE A 152 4.30 15.64 11.94
CA PHE A 152 4.17 14.21 12.15
C PHE A 152 3.60 13.57 10.88
N VAL A 153 4.41 12.74 10.20
CA VAL A 153 3.98 12.01 9.00
C VAL A 153 3.43 10.65 9.43
N LEU A 154 2.21 10.38 9.04
CA LEU A 154 1.53 9.11 9.26
C LEU A 154 1.13 8.51 7.92
N ASP A 155 1.76 7.40 7.57
CA ASP A 155 1.41 6.59 6.40
C ASP A 155 0.80 5.28 6.90
N LEU A 156 -0.52 5.21 6.77
CA LEU A 156 -1.36 4.23 7.44
C LEU A 156 -1.99 3.30 6.40
N GLY A 157 -1.66 2.02 6.48
CA GLY A 157 -2.14 1.00 5.56
C GLY A 157 -2.72 -0.21 6.29
N PRO A 158 -3.80 -0.07 7.10
CA PRO A 158 -4.45 -1.23 7.68
C PRO A 158 -4.99 -2.15 6.58
N ALA A 159 -4.83 -3.46 6.77
CA ALA A 159 -5.39 -4.44 5.85
C ALA A 159 -6.50 -5.24 6.51
N TYR A 160 -7.62 -5.34 5.81
CA TYR A 160 -8.77 -6.15 6.17
C TYR A 160 -8.84 -7.40 5.30
N ARG A 161 -8.73 -8.57 5.90
CA ARG A 161 -8.76 -9.87 5.22
C ARG A 161 -7.81 -9.96 4.02
N GLY A 162 -6.63 -9.34 4.15
CA GLY A 162 -5.60 -9.30 3.12
C GLY A 162 -5.67 -8.12 2.15
N TYR A 163 -6.77 -7.34 2.12
CA TYR A 163 -6.89 -6.16 1.27
C TYR A 163 -6.42 -4.92 2.00
N TYR A 164 -5.49 -4.19 1.40
CA TYR A 164 -4.87 -3.00 1.96
C TYR A 164 -5.62 -1.73 1.61
N ALA A 165 -5.76 -0.82 2.58
CA ALA A 165 -5.78 0.61 2.34
C ALA A 165 -4.34 1.10 2.31
N ASP A 166 -4.11 2.29 1.74
CA ASP A 166 -2.82 2.97 1.81
C ASP A 166 -3.03 4.47 1.71
N ASN A 167 -2.74 5.17 2.80
CA ASN A 167 -3.03 6.59 2.89
C ASN A 167 -1.99 7.31 3.75
N CYS A 168 -1.59 8.50 3.33
CA CYS A 168 -0.72 9.35 4.12
C CYS A 168 -1.38 10.68 4.47
N ARG A 169 -1.16 11.10 5.72
CA ARG A 169 -1.46 12.45 6.23
C ARG A 169 -0.31 12.97 7.06
N THR A 170 -0.12 14.27 7.00
CA THR A 170 0.86 14.98 7.83
C THR A 170 0.12 15.89 8.80
N PHE A 171 0.57 15.94 10.05
CA PHE A 171 -0.03 16.73 11.12
C PHE A 171 0.98 17.71 11.69
N ALA A 172 0.60 18.96 11.88
CA ALA A 172 1.34 19.91 12.72
C ALA A 172 1.16 19.51 14.19
N VAL A 173 2.26 19.20 14.90
CA VAL A 173 2.21 18.64 16.27
C VAL A 173 1.51 19.53 17.27
N ASN A 174 1.53 20.86 17.08
CA ASN A 174 0.82 21.83 17.93
C ASN A 174 -0.48 22.35 17.31
N GLY A 175 -0.88 21.82 16.14
CA GLY A 175 -2.04 22.30 15.39
C GLY A 175 -1.85 23.67 14.71
N GLU A 176 -0.64 24.22 14.71
CA GLU A 176 -0.30 25.56 14.17
C GLU A 176 0.75 25.43 13.05
N PRO A 177 0.36 25.04 11.81
CA PRO A 177 1.29 24.97 10.69
C PRO A 177 1.76 26.36 10.28
N THR A 178 3.00 26.44 9.79
CA THR A 178 3.57 27.69 9.26
C THR A 178 2.97 28.02 7.88
N ASP A 179 3.05 29.29 7.46
CA ASP A 179 2.61 29.72 6.12
C ASP A 179 3.32 28.92 5.01
N GLU A 180 4.57 28.54 5.20
CA GLU A 180 5.34 27.75 4.24
C GLU A 180 4.83 26.32 4.15
N GLN A 181 4.48 25.70 5.27
CA GLN A 181 3.86 24.39 5.32
C GLN A 181 2.47 24.40 4.65
N LEU A 182 1.69 25.46 4.86
CA LEU A 182 0.38 25.61 4.20
C LEU A 182 0.52 25.74 2.67
N LYS A 183 1.49 26.52 2.18
CA LYS A 183 1.76 26.63 0.73
C LYS A 183 2.19 25.30 0.13
N ALA A 184 3.07 24.55 0.78
CA ALA A 184 3.51 23.24 0.33
C ALA A 184 2.32 22.26 0.28
N ARG A 185 1.46 22.25 1.30
CA ARG A 185 0.23 21.46 1.31
C ARG A 185 -0.70 21.84 0.16
N GLU A 186 -0.91 23.13 -0.12
CA GLU A 186 -1.77 23.59 -1.23
C GLU A 186 -1.26 23.07 -2.58
N LEU A 187 0.05 23.08 -2.81
CA LEU A 187 0.65 22.55 -4.02
C LEU A 187 0.45 21.03 -4.11
N ILE A 188 0.66 20.29 -3.04
CA ILE A 188 0.42 18.83 -2.98
C ILE A 188 -1.06 18.53 -3.31
N VAL A 189 -1.99 19.26 -2.73
CA VAL A 189 -3.42 19.11 -3.01
C VAL A 189 -3.75 19.44 -4.49
N SER A 190 -3.06 20.43 -5.08
CA SER A 190 -3.24 20.73 -6.51
C SER A 190 -2.80 19.57 -7.41
N VAL A 191 -1.74 18.84 -7.04
CA VAL A 191 -1.30 17.62 -7.74
C VAL A 191 -2.35 16.50 -7.62
N LEU A 192 -2.93 16.30 -6.43
CA LEU A 192 -4.04 15.33 -6.26
C LEU A 192 -5.26 15.69 -7.12
N ASN A 193 -5.60 16.96 -7.23
CA ASN A 193 -6.65 17.44 -8.13
C ASN A 193 -6.30 17.19 -9.61
N HIS A 194 -5.02 17.35 -9.99
CA HIS A 194 -4.54 17.02 -11.32
C HIS A 194 -4.70 15.50 -11.60
N VAL A 195 -4.38 14.62 -10.65
CA VAL A 195 -4.62 13.18 -10.76
C VAL A 195 -6.10 12.90 -11.07
N VAL A 196 -7.02 13.48 -10.29
CA VAL A 196 -8.49 13.28 -10.47
C VAL A 196 -8.97 13.71 -11.85
N THR A 197 -8.42 14.80 -12.39
CA THR A 197 -8.85 15.35 -13.69
C THR A 197 -8.19 14.68 -14.89
N THR A 198 -7.03 14.04 -14.70
CA THR A 198 -6.21 13.47 -15.79
C THR A 198 -6.45 11.98 -15.95
N VAL A 199 -6.58 11.23 -14.84
CA VAL A 199 -6.62 9.78 -14.90
C VAL A 199 -7.91 9.25 -15.49
N LYS A 200 -7.75 8.39 -16.48
CA LYS A 200 -8.78 7.53 -17.08
C LYS A 200 -8.09 6.36 -17.77
N PRO A 201 -8.82 5.32 -18.18
CA PRO A 201 -8.22 4.20 -18.91
C PRO A 201 -7.39 4.64 -20.12
N GLY A 202 -6.18 4.08 -20.26
CA GLY A 202 -5.24 4.36 -21.34
C GLY A 202 -4.24 5.49 -21.08
N ILE A 203 -4.35 6.24 -19.98
CA ILE A 203 -3.34 7.25 -19.61
C ILE A 203 -2.07 6.55 -19.11
N SER A 204 -0.91 7.03 -19.54
CA SER A 204 0.41 6.57 -19.11
C SER A 204 0.68 6.99 -17.66
N CYS A 205 1.06 6.04 -16.81
CA CYS A 205 1.45 6.30 -15.42
C CYS A 205 2.76 7.10 -15.35
N ALA A 206 3.71 6.83 -16.26
CA ALA A 206 4.97 7.57 -16.35
C ALA A 206 4.75 9.04 -16.79
N ALA A 207 3.80 9.29 -17.70
CA ALA A 207 3.45 10.65 -18.09
C ALA A 207 2.84 11.43 -16.92
N LEU A 208 1.88 10.83 -16.20
CA LEU A 208 1.28 11.44 -15.02
C LEU A 208 2.32 11.73 -13.92
N PHE A 209 3.26 10.80 -13.69
CA PHE A 209 4.38 11.02 -12.77
C PHE A 209 5.22 12.24 -13.18
N ALA A 210 5.56 12.35 -14.47
CA ALA A 210 6.37 13.47 -14.98
C ALA A 210 5.64 14.81 -14.81
N GLU A 211 4.34 14.87 -15.07
CA GLU A 211 3.52 16.06 -14.87
C GLU A 211 3.45 16.44 -13.38
N ALA A 212 3.17 15.48 -12.50
CA ALA A 212 3.12 15.71 -11.06
C ALA A 212 4.48 16.18 -10.51
N LYS A 213 5.59 15.56 -10.95
CA LYS A 213 6.94 16.00 -10.56
C LYS A 213 7.21 17.43 -11.02
N ALA A 214 6.87 17.78 -12.25
CA ALA A 214 7.06 19.14 -12.76
C ALA A 214 6.28 20.19 -11.94
N MET A 215 5.06 19.87 -11.49
CA MET A 215 4.29 20.73 -10.60
C MET A 215 4.97 20.89 -9.24
N LEU A 216 5.46 19.80 -8.65
CA LEU A 216 6.11 19.83 -7.32
C LEU A 216 7.49 20.52 -7.38
N ASP A 217 8.22 20.41 -8.49
CA ASP A 217 9.49 21.10 -8.70
C ASP A 217 9.34 22.65 -8.77
N GLU A 218 8.11 23.19 -8.91
CA GLU A 218 7.84 24.62 -8.77
C GLU A 218 8.06 25.13 -7.33
N TYR A 219 7.94 24.25 -6.33
CA TYR A 219 8.22 24.60 -4.94
C TYR A 219 9.75 24.65 -4.69
N GLU A 220 10.41 23.54 -4.93
CA GLU A 220 11.87 23.39 -4.87
C GLU A 220 12.26 22.19 -5.75
N PRO A 221 13.17 22.36 -6.73
CA PRO A 221 13.61 21.27 -7.59
C PRO A 221 14.09 20.05 -6.79
N ASP A 222 13.66 18.87 -7.21
CA ASP A 222 14.00 17.57 -6.62
C ASP A 222 13.57 17.37 -5.14
N SER A 223 12.70 18.23 -4.61
CA SER A 223 12.11 18.04 -3.28
C SER A 223 11.11 16.88 -3.22
N PHE A 224 10.60 16.43 -4.37
CA PHE A 224 9.84 15.18 -4.52
C PHE A 224 10.76 14.07 -5.03
N CYS A 225 11.03 13.05 -4.22
CA CYS A 225 12.13 12.10 -4.44
C CYS A 225 11.72 10.62 -4.54
N HIS A 226 10.41 10.32 -4.61
CA HIS A 226 9.91 8.95 -4.74
C HIS A 226 8.86 8.82 -5.86
N HIS A 227 8.23 7.66 -6.00
CA HIS A 227 7.14 7.45 -6.96
C HIS A 227 5.90 8.27 -6.59
N LEU A 228 5.03 8.51 -7.56
CA LEU A 228 3.77 9.23 -7.31
C LEU A 228 2.71 8.32 -6.68
N GLY A 229 2.86 7.01 -6.80
CA GLY A 229 1.91 6.04 -6.26
C GLY A 229 2.03 4.67 -6.92
N HIS A 230 1.13 3.79 -6.55
CA HIS A 230 1.10 2.39 -6.99
C HIS A 230 -0.30 1.80 -6.89
N GLY A 231 -0.51 0.65 -7.51
CA GLY A 231 -1.70 -0.15 -7.27
C GLY A 231 -1.72 -0.75 -5.86
N ILE A 232 -2.90 -0.97 -5.32
CA ILE A 232 -3.12 -1.65 -4.05
C ILE A 232 -4.15 -2.78 -4.21
N GLY A 233 -4.11 -3.75 -3.32
CA GLY A 233 -5.03 -4.88 -3.28
C GLY A 233 -4.64 -5.86 -2.20
N LEU A 234 -4.33 -7.11 -2.58
CA LEU A 234 -3.81 -8.14 -1.67
C LEU A 234 -2.35 -7.91 -1.25
N PHE A 235 -1.63 -7.03 -1.94
CA PHE A 235 -0.35 -6.49 -1.52
C PHE A 235 -0.45 -4.98 -1.35
N PRO A 236 0.35 -4.38 -0.47
CA PRO A 236 0.40 -2.93 -0.32
C PRO A 236 0.86 -2.25 -1.61
N HIS A 237 1.77 -2.86 -2.37
CA HIS A 237 2.25 -2.35 -3.65
C HIS A 237 1.98 -3.36 -4.77
N GLU A 238 1.12 -2.98 -5.70
CA GLU A 238 0.77 -3.75 -6.91
C GLU A 238 0.88 -2.86 -8.17
N THR A 239 0.66 -3.45 -9.34
CA THR A 239 0.45 -2.72 -10.60
C THR A 239 -0.90 -1.96 -10.57
N PRO A 240 -0.99 -0.72 -11.09
CA PRO A 240 0.02 0.04 -11.85
C PRO A 240 1.06 0.73 -10.96
N HIS A 241 2.22 1.07 -11.54
CA HIS A 241 3.28 1.81 -10.86
C HIS A 241 3.43 3.21 -11.46
N LEU A 242 3.29 4.24 -10.64
CA LEU A 242 3.32 5.63 -11.05
C LEU A 242 4.73 6.22 -10.82
N ASN A 243 5.65 5.91 -11.73
CA ASN A 243 7.06 6.33 -11.65
C ASN A 243 7.68 6.48 -13.06
N SER A 244 8.95 6.90 -13.10
CA SER A 244 9.69 7.10 -14.36
C SER A 244 10.29 5.82 -14.94
N SER A 245 10.31 4.71 -14.20
CA SER A 245 11.05 3.49 -14.59
C SER A 245 10.20 2.50 -15.38
N TRP A 246 8.87 2.53 -15.19
CA TRP A 246 7.92 1.63 -15.85
C TRP A 246 6.81 2.44 -16.52
N ASP A 247 6.41 2.01 -17.70
CA ASP A 247 5.34 2.66 -18.45
C ASP A 247 4.06 1.81 -18.39
N ASP A 248 3.49 1.71 -17.20
CA ASP A 248 2.16 1.18 -17.02
C ASP A 248 1.12 2.18 -17.57
N THR A 249 0.00 1.65 -18.03
CA THR A 249 -1.18 2.46 -18.41
C THR A 249 -2.34 2.12 -17.50
N PHE A 250 -3.10 3.10 -17.06
CA PHE A 250 -4.31 2.88 -16.27
C PHE A 250 -5.34 2.04 -17.01
N GLN A 251 -5.99 1.14 -16.31
CA GLN A 251 -7.08 0.29 -16.81
C GLN A 251 -8.30 0.46 -15.93
N GLU A 252 -9.48 0.28 -16.48
CA GLU A 252 -10.71 0.20 -15.69
C GLU A 252 -10.61 -0.90 -14.65
N GLY A 253 -11.01 -0.64 -13.41
CA GLY A 253 -10.92 -1.55 -12.28
C GLY A 253 -9.59 -1.50 -11.53
N ASP A 254 -8.58 -0.70 -11.97
CA ASP A 254 -7.41 -0.44 -11.15
C ASP A 254 -7.82 0.27 -9.86
N VAL A 255 -7.32 -0.22 -8.72
CA VAL A 255 -7.30 0.54 -7.47
C VAL A 255 -5.86 0.95 -7.20
N PHE A 256 -5.64 2.25 -7.03
CA PHE A 256 -4.29 2.80 -6.92
C PHE A 256 -4.22 3.95 -5.90
N THR A 257 -3.01 4.25 -5.46
CA THR A 257 -2.67 5.41 -4.62
C THR A 257 -2.09 6.54 -5.45
N ALA A 258 -2.23 7.77 -4.95
CA ALA A 258 -1.40 8.89 -5.36
C ALA A 258 -0.95 9.64 -4.10
N GLU A 259 0.36 9.78 -3.95
CA GLU A 259 1.04 10.22 -2.72
C GLU A 259 2.08 11.31 -2.96
N PRO A 260 1.73 12.43 -3.61
CA PRO A 260 2.66 13.52 -3.79
C PRO A 260 3.17 14.04 -2.43
N GLY A 261 4.47 14.34 -2.37
CA GLY A 261 5.11 14.84 -1.16
C GLY A 261 6.20 15.86 -1.47
N LEU A 262 6.52 16.72 -0.50
CA LEU A 262 7.59 17.70 -0.55
C LEU A 262 8.47 17.56 0.70
N TYR A 263 9.77 17.37 0.50
CA TYR A 263 10.74 17.10 1.58
C TYR A 263 11.90 18.06 1.50
N THR A 264 11.84 19.11 2.32
CA THR A 264 12.88 20.13 2.42
C THR A 264 13.23 20.43 3.88
N GLU A 265 14.39 21.03 4.12
CA GLU A 265 14.80 21.43 5.46
C GLU A 265 13.83 22.45 6.08
N THR A 266 13.26 23.34 5.26
CA THR A 266 12.30 24.35 5.72
C THR A 266 10.99 23.73 6.18
N LEU A 267 10.60 22.59 5.63
CA LEU A 267 9.43 21.83 6.06
C LEU A 267 9.71 20.93 7.27
N ARG A 268 10.96 20.84 7.73
CA ARG A 268 11.45 20.09 8.90
C ARG A 268 11.28 18.56 8.84
N ALA A 269 10.44 18.03 8.01
CA ALA A 269 10.26 16.58 7.83
C ALA A 269 9.86 16.32 6.40
N GLY A 270 8.91 17.05 5.96
CA GLY A 270 8.20 16.90 4.73
C GLY A 270 6.69 16.84 4.97
N ILE A 271 5.97 16.99 3.89
CA ILE A 271 4.52 16.84 3.84
C ILE A 271 4.22 15.81 2.75
N ARG A 272 3.45 14.77 3.08
CA ARG A 272 2.91 13.80 2.14
C ARG A 272 1.41 13.70 2.38
N ILE A 273 0.64 13.72 1.31
CA ILE A 273 -0.80 13.46 1.33
C ILE A 273 -1.08 12.42 0.29
N GLU A 274 -1.73 11.35 0.69
CA GLU A 274 -2.01 10.21 -0.16
C GLU A 274 -3.48 9.86 -0.13
N GLU A 275 -4.02 9.58 -1.32
CA GLU A 275 -5.40 9.20 -1.53
C GLU A 275 -5.50 7.90 -2.33
N ASN A 276 -6.59 7.15 -2.10
CA ASN A 276 -6.91 5.97 -2.89
C ASN A 276 -7.97 6.27 -3.93
N TYR A 277 -7.79 5.69 -5.10
CA TYR A 277 -8.66 5.88 -6.27
C TYR A 277 -9.03 4.56 -6.93
N LEU A 278 -10.23 4.50 -7.47
CA LEU A 278 -10.70 3.45 -8.37
C LEU A 278 -10.83 4.03 -9.79
N VAL A 279 -10.19 3.41 -10.77
CA VAL A 279 -10.35 3.79 -12.18
C VAL A 279 -11.68 3.29 -12.71
N THR A 280 -12.50 4.23 -13.19
CA THR A 280 -13.80 3.98 -13.80
C THR A 280 -13.70 4.10 -15.32
N PRO A 281 -14.74 3.73 -16.10
CA PRO A 281 -14.70 3.87 -17.56
C PRO A 281 -14.38 5.28 -18.08
N ASN A 282 -14.71 6.33 -17.32
CA ASN A 282 -14.61 7.73 -17.77
C ASN A 282 -13.68 8.61 -16.92
N GLY A 283 -13.02 8.07 -15.90
CA GLY A 283 -12.19 8.85 -14.98
C GLY A 283 -11.84 8.04 -13.73
N VAL A 284 -11.86 8.67 -12.56
CA VAL A 284 -11.60 8.03 -11.28
C VAL A 284 -12.71 8.33 -10.27
N GLU A 285 -12.93 7.38 -9.38
CA GLU A 285 -13.64 7.57 -8.13
C GLU A 285 -12.59 7.70 -7.01
N GLN A 286 -12.59 8.80 -6.28
CA GLN A 286 -11.78 8.93 -5.07
C GLN A 286 -12.45 8.15 -3.93
N LEU A 287 -11.75 7.16 -3.38
CA LEU A 287 -12.25 6.26 -2.33
C LEU A 287 -12.10 6.87 -0.93
N THR A 288 -11.11 7.73 -0.75
CA THR A 288 -10.76 8.39 0.51
C THR A 288 -11.26 9.83 0.54
N ARG A 289 -11.80 10.26 1.70
CA ARG A 289 -12.39 11.60 1.87
C ARG A 289 -11.99 12.21 3.21
N PHE A 290 -10.78 11.92 3.68
CA PHE A 290 -10.27 12.47 4.93
C PHE A 290 -9.84 13.93 4.74
N SER A 291 -9.88 14.72 5.83
CA SER A 291 -9.29 16.05 5.81
C SER A 291 -7.80 15.99 5.42
N THR A 292 -7.38 16.91 4.57
CA THR A 292 -5.97 17.11 4.19
C THR A 292 -5.30 18.23 4.99
N GLU A 293 -5.95 18.77 6.02
CA GLU A 293 -5.38 19.79 6.91
C GLU A 293 -4.24 19.22 7.76
N LEU A 294 -3.21 20.06 7.95
CA LEU A 294 -2.03 19.71 8.73
C LEU A 294 -2.28 19.73 10.24
#